data_59e9b70ebf3c5c08769cef757d699355
#
_entry.id   59e9b70ebf3c5c08769cef757d699355
#
_cell.length_a   1.000
_cell.length_b   1.000
_cell.length_c   1.000
_cell.angle_alpha   90.00
_cell.angle_beta   90.00
_cell.angle_gamma   90.00
#
_symmetry.space_group_name_H-M   'P 1'
#
loop_
_entity.id
_entity.type
_entity.pdbx_description
1 polymer ?
#
loop_
_entity_poly.entity_id
_entity_poly.type
_entity_poly.pdbx_seq_one_letter_code
_entity_poly.pdbx_strand_id
1 'polypeptide(L)'
;MIVGPISMTPDPDKAVYVISVAAELAGVHAQTLRIYERKGLLEPARTPGGSRRYSEIDIALLRRIQELTNEGLNLAGVKRVLELERRLTQLEIEMQQLQVAANATVMETHRHYRRDLVPLEQSVVPWLDPRRRR
;
A
#
# COMPACT_ATOMS: atom_id res chain seq x y z
N MET A 1 37.82 -7.08 -2.51
CA MET A 1 36.45 -7.55 -2.32
C MET A 1 35.53 -6.34 -2.19
N ILE A 2 34.68 -6.22 -3.12
CA ILE A 2 33.82 -5.06 -3.19
C ILE A 2 32.55 -5.34 -2.44
N VAL A 3 32.42 -4.64 -1.36
CA VAL A 3 31.14 -4.59 -0.69
C VAL A 3 30.38 -3.49 -1.37
N GLY A 4 29.38 -3.84 -2.15
CA GLY A 4 28.43 -2.86 -2.65
C GLY A 4 27.77 -2.14 -1.48
N PRO A 5 27.10 -1.02 -1.70
CA PRO A 5 26.41 -0.36 -0.63
C PRO A 5 25.42 -1.34 0.00
N ILE A 6 25.74 -1.78 1.18
CA ILE A 6 24.83 -2.60 1.95
C ILE A 6 23.66 -1.69 2.28
N SER A 7 22.54 -1.94 1.65
CA SER A 7 21.31 -1.32 2.08
C SER A 7 21.07 -1.78 3.51
N MET A 8 21.33 -0.91 4.44
CA MET A 8 21.11 -1.17 5.86
C MET A 8 19.64 -1.14 6.24
N THR A 9 18.77 -0.86 5.28
CA THR A 9 17.34 -0.98 5.49
C THR A 9 16.95 -2.44 5.41
N PRO A 10 16.52 -3.05 6.53
CA PRO A 10 16.05 -4.41 6.49
C PRO A 10 14.83 -4.48 5.57
N ASP A 11 14.79 -5.54 4.77
CA ASP A 11 13.63 -5.82 3.94
C ASP A 11 12.40 -6.03 4.84
N PRO A 12 11.37 -5.16 4.76
CA PRO A 12 10.22 -5.28 5.64
C PRO A 12 9.39 -6.54 5.41
N ASP A 13 9.54 -7.16 4.24
CA ASP A 13 8.86 -8.42 3.93
C ASP A 13 9.58 -9.64 4.49
N LYS A 14 10.82 -9.48 4.91
CA LYS A 14 11.60 -10.61 5.39
C LYS A 14 11.15 -11.04 6.79
N ALA A 15 10.70 -12.29 6.89
CA ALA A 15 10.23 -12.87 8.13
C ALA A 15 11.42 -13.39 8.97
N VAL A 16 11.83 -12.59 9.95
CA VAL A 16 13.02 -12.89 10.79
C VAL A 16 12.72 -13.06 12.27
N TYR A 17 11.54 -12.65 12.73
CA TYR A 17 11.21 -12.65 14.15
C TYR A 17 10.51 -13.94 14.57
N VAL A 18 11.00 -14.57 15.65
CA VAL A 18 10.27 -15.67 16.30
C VAL A 18 9.07 -15.12 17.05
N ILE A 19 8.10 -15.99 17.34
CA ILE A 19 6.84 -15.58 17.96
C ILE A 19 7.01 -14.80 19.27
N SER A 20 7.94 -15.19 20.13
CA SER A 20 8.17 -14.50 21.39
C SER A 20 8.66 -13.07 21.20
N VAL A 21 9.54 -12.86 20.24
CA VAL A 21 10.06 -11.52 19.89
C VAL A 21 8.98 -10.68 19.22
N ALA A 22 8.25 -11.27 18.29
CA ALA A 22 7.15 -10.58 17.61
C ALA A 22 6.08 -10.13 18.61
N ALA A 23 5.71 -10.97 19.55
CA ALA A 23 4.77 -10.67 20.62
C ALA A 23 5.25 -9.51 21.48
N GLU A 24 6.52 -9.52 21.85
CA GLU A 24 7.13 -8.46 22.65
C GLU A 24 7.13 -7.12 21.87
N LEU A 25 7.55 -7.13 20.61
CA LEU A 25 7.58 -5.94 19.75
C LEU A 25 6.19 -5.35 19.52
N ALA A 26 5.18 -6.19 19.41
CA ALA A 26 3.79 -5.76 19.22
C ALA A 26 3.06 -5.45 20.54
N GLY A 27 3.65 -5.78 21.67
CA GLY A 27 3.06 -5.56 22.99
C GLY A 27 1.89 -6.47 23.30
N VAL A 28 1.91 -7.71 22.83
CA VAL A 28 0.86 -8.72 23.02
C VAL A 28 1.46 -10.04 23.50
N HIS A 29 0.61 -10.96 23.94
CA HIS A 29 1.05 -12.30 24.29
C HIS A 29 1.19 -13.18 23.04
N ALA A 30 2.14 -14.13 23.10
CA ALA A 30 2.34 -15.09 22.00
C ALA A 30 1.07 -15.88 21.69
N GLN A 31 0.27 -16.20 22.70
CA GLN A 31 -1.02 -16.88 22.48
C GLN A 31 -2.00 -16.04 21.67
N THR A 32 -1.96 -14.72 21.83
CA THR A 32 -2.76 -13.80 21.03
C THR A 32 -2.41 -13.89 19.55
N LEU A 33 -1.11 -14.00 19.24
CA LEU A 33 -0.66 -14.19 17.85
C LEU A 33 -1.18 -15.48 17.24
N ARG A 34 -1.21 -16.56 18.02
CA ARG A 34 -1.76 -17.85 17.58
C ARG A 34 -3.26 -17.76 17.33
N ILE A 35 -3.99 -17.00 18.15
CA ILE A 35 -5.42 -16.75 17.97
C ILE A 35 -5.66 -15.97 16.69
N TYR A 36 -4.89 -14.93 16.44
CA TYR A 36 -5.03 -14.11 15.23
C TYR A 36 -4.73 -14.90 13.97
N GLU A 37 -3.75 -15.78 14.00
CA GLU A 37 -3.46 -16.70 12.90
C GLU A 37 -4.66 -17.61 12.63
N ARG A 38 -5.24 -18.22 13.66
CA ARG A 38 -6.42 -19.09 13.53
C ARG A 38 -7.64 -18.33 12.99
N LYS A 39 -7.77 -17.06 13.32
CA LYS A 39 -8.88 -16.22 12.84
C LYS A 39 -8.64 -15.66 11.43
N GLY A 40 -7.51 -15.94 10.84
CA GLY A 40 -7.17 -15.46 9.50
C GLY A 40 -6.75 -14.00 9.42
N LEU A 41 -6.37 -13.40 10.54
CA LEU A 41 -5.89 -12.02 10.59
C LEU A 41 -4.42 -11.91 10.23
N LEU A 42 -3.67 -12.99 10.39
CA LEU A 42 -2.22 -13.01 10.29
C LEU A 42 -1.78 -14.33 9.66
N GLU A 43 -0.83 -14.27 8.75
CA GLU A 43 -0.23 -15.45 8.11
C GLU A 43 1.29 -15.40 8.25
N PRO A 44 1.85 -15.91 9.35
CA PRO A 44 3.29 -15.93 9.52
C PRO A 44 3.95 -16.90 8.54
N ALA A 45 5.16 -16.58 8.10
CA ALA A 45 5.97 -17.53 7.36
C ALA A 45 6.39 -18.68 8.27
N ARG A 46 6.68 -19.81 7.68
CA ARG A 46 7.14 -21.00 8.39
C ARG A 46 8.54 -21.38 7.95
N THR A 47 9.39 -21.73 8.92
CA THR A 47 10.69 -22.34 8.61
C THR A 47 10.48 -23.77 8.11
N PRO A 48 11.50 -24.41 7.50
CA PRO A 48 11.41 -25.82 7.12
C PRO A 48 11.05 -26.74 8.30
N GLY A 49 11.39 -26.36 9.52
CA GLY A 49 11.01 -27.08 10.75
C GLY A 49 9.61 -26.79 11.26
N GLY A 50 8.84 -25.93 10.57
CA GLY A 50 7.47 -25.61 10.96
C GLY A 50 7.32 -24.49 11.97
N SER A 51 8.39 -23.79 12.34
CA SER A 51 8.35 -22.67 13.28
C SER A 51 7.83 -21.41 12.61
N ARG A 52 7.04 -20.63 13.34
CA ARG A 52 6.51 -19.35 12.85
C ARG A 52 7.62 -18.30 12.80
N ARG A 53 7.60 -17.50 11.75
CA ARG A 53 8.46 -16.32 11.61
C ARG A 53 7.63 -15.13 11.16
N TYR A 54 7.90 -13.98 11.72
CA TYR A 54 7.15 -12.75 11.49
C TYR A 54 8.06 -11.69 10.86
N SER A 55 7.50 -10.92 9.95
CA SER A 55 8.18 -9.80 9.30
C SER A 55 7.88 -8.49 10.02
N GLU A 56 8.56 -7.41 9.63
CA GLU A 56 8.22 -6.05 10.07
C GLU A 56 6.80 -5.65 9.67
N ILE A 57 6.36 -6.10 8.50
CA ILE A 57 4.98 -5.87 8.02
C ILE A 57 3.99 -6.57 8.95
N ASP A 58 4.28 -7.78 9.38
CA ASP A 58 3.45 -8.51 10.33
C ASP A 58 3.36 -7.77 11.67
N ILE A 59 4.47 -7.22 12.14
CA ILE A 59 4.53 -6.44 13.38
C ILE A 59 3.65 -5.17 13.25
N ALA A 60 3.76 -4.47 12.13
CA ALA A 60 2.93 -3.29 11.86
C ALA A 60 1.45 -3.65 11.83
N LEU A 61 1.10 -4.77 11.21
CA LEU A 61 -0.27 -5.29 11.19
C LEU A 61 -0.78 -5.60 12.60
N LEU A 62 0.04 -6.24 13.42
CA LEU A 62 -0.29 -6.54 14.83
C LEU A 62 -0.58 -5.26 15.62
N ARG A 63 0.22 -4.22 15.42
CA ARG A 63 0.01 -2.93 16.07
C ARG A 63 -1.31 -2.30 15.61
N ARG A 64 -1.63 -2.40 14.32
CA ARG A 64 -2.90 -1.91 13.78
C ARG A 64 -4.09 -2.67 14.38
N ILE A 65 -4.00 -3.98 14.51
CA ILE A 65 -5.01 -4.81 15.16
C ILE A 65 -5.24 -4.36 16.60
N GLN A 66 -4.16 -4.06 17.32
CA GLN A 66 -4.25 -3.57 18.70
C GLN A 66 -4.93 -2.21 18.77
N GLU A 67 -4.62 -1.29 17.88
CA GLU A 67 -5.28 0.00 17.81
C GLU A 67 -6.79 -0.15 17.63
N LEU A 68 -7.21 -0.97 16.67
CA LEU A 68 -8.62 -1.21 16.39
C LEU A 68 -9.33 -1.91 17.55
N THR A 69 -8.67 -2.86 18.19
CA THR A 69 -9.20 -3.54 19.36
C THR A 69 -9.38 -2.57 20.52
N ASN A 70 -8.41 -1.67 20.73
CA ASN A 70 -8.49 -0.63 21.77
C ASN A 70 -9.61 0.39 21.48
N GLU A 71 -9.98 0.58 20.24
CA GLU A 71 -11.13 1.39 19.85
C GLU A 71 -12.48 0.71 20.08
N GLY A 72 -12.46 -0.53 20.52
CA GLY A 72 -13.66 -1.28 20.87
C GLY A 72 -14.16 -2.25 19.82
N LEU A 73 -13.41 -2.46 18.73
CA LEU A 73 -13.78 -3.44 17.71
C LEU A 73 -13.49 -4.86 18.17
N ASN A 74 -14.41 -5.77 17.91
CA ASN A 74 -14.15 -7.19 18.06
C ASN A 74 -13.31 -7.71 16.87
N LEU A 75 -12.83 -8.95 16.95
CA LEU A 75 -11.95 -9.51 15.91
C LEU A 75 -12.61 -9.56 14.53
N ALA A 76 -13.92 -9.84 14.47
CA ALA A 76 -14.64 -9.83 13.19
C ALA A 76 -14.67 -8.43 12.58
N GLY A 77 -14.90 -7.40 13.38
CA GLY A 77 -14.85 -6.01 12.95
C GLY A 77 -13.46 -5.57 12.54
N VAL A 78 -12.44 -5.96 13.29
CA VAL A 78 -11.04 -5.70 12.94
C VAL A 78 -10.71 -6.29 11.58
N LYS A 79 -11.06 -7.54 11.36
CA LYS A 79 -10.84 -8.22 10.09
C LYS A 79 -11.50 -7.46 8.93
N ARG A 80 -12.72 -7.03 9.12
CA ARG A 80 -13.47 -6.26 8.11
C ARG A 80 -12.82 -4.91 7.80
N VAL A 81 -12.40 -4.20 8.84
CA VAL A 81 -11.70 -2.90 8.67
C VAL A 81 -10.40 -3.09 7.91
N LEU A 82 -9.62 -4.11 8.25
CA LEU A 82 -8.36 -4.40 7.56
C LEU A 82 -8.58 -4.74 6.07
N GLU A 83 -9.61 -5.50 5.77
CA GLU A 83 -9.99 -5.80 4.36
C GLU A 83 -10.35 -4.52 3.61
N LEU A 84 -11.12 -3.63 4.23
CA LEU A 84 -11.52 -2.36 3.64
C LEU A 84 -10.32 -1.43 3.45
N GLU A 85 -9.42 -1.36 4.40
CA GLU A 85 -8.18 -0.57 4.30
C GLU A 85 -7.30 -1.07 3.15
N ARG A 86 -7.19 -2.39 2.99
CA ARG A 86 -6.46 -2.99 1.88
C ARG A 86 -7.11 -2.64 0.54
N ARG A 87 -8.43 -2.69 0.49
CA ARG A 87 -9.17 -2.32 -0.72
C ARG A 87 -9.01 -0.85 -1.07
N LEU A 88 -9.03 0.04 -0.07
CA LEU A 88 -8.78 1.47 -0.25
C LEU A 88 -7.38 1.73 -0.82
N THR A 89 -6.37 1.12 -0.25
CA THR A 89 -4.98 1.24 -0.73
C THR A 89 -4.86 0.79 -2.17
N GLN A 90 -5.49 -0.33 -2.52
CA GLN A 90 -5.48 -0.85 -3.88
C GLN A 90 -6.17 0.11 -4.86
N LEU A 91 -7.31 0.67 -4.48
CA LEU A 91 -8.04 1.64 -5.31
C LEU A 91 -7.24 2.93 -5.49
N GLU A 92 -6.57 3.40 -4.45
CA GLU A 92 -5.70 4.57 -4.52
C GLU A 92 -4.54 4.36 -5.49
N ILE A 93 -3.92 3.18 -5.47
CA ILE A 93 -2.84 2.81 -6.39
C ILE A 93 -3.37 2.79 -7.83
N GLU A 94 -4.50 2.12 -8.06
CA GLU A 94 -5.12 2.04 -9.38
C GLU A 94 -5.47 3.43 -9.92
N MET A 95 -6.02 4.29 -9.06
CA MET A 95 -6.37 5.67 -9.40
C MET A 95 -5.14 6.48 -9.79
N GLN A 96 -4.06 6.34 -9.04
CA GLN A 96 -2.78 7.00 -9.35
C GLN A 96 -2.20 6.51 -10.66
N GLN A 97 -2.25 5.21 -10.93
CA GLN A 97 -1.78 4.62 -12.18
C GLN A 97 -2.59 5.13 -13.37
N LEU A 98 -3.91 5.23 -13.23
CA LEU A 98 -4.79 5.79 -14.26
C LEU A 98 -4.49 7.27 -14.51
N GLN A 99 -4.24 8.03 -13.46
CA GLN A 99 -3.91 9.45 -13.58
C GLN A 99 -2.58 9.66 -14.30
N VAL A 100 -1.56 8.86 -13.96
CA VAL A 100 -0.25 8.89 -14.64
C VAL A 100 -0.41 8.53 -16.12
N ALA A 101 -1.17 7.47 -16.43
CA ALA A 101 -1.43 7.04 -17.80
C ALA A 101 -2.19 8.10 -18.58
N ALA A 102 -3.21 8.74 -17.98
CA ALA A 102 -3.98 9.81 -18.59
C ALA A 102 -3.09 11.02 -18.89
N ASN A 103 -2.25 11.43 -17.94
CA ASN A 103 -1.32 12.54 -18.12
C ASN A 103 -0.30 12.24 -19.23
N ALA A 104 0.22 11.02 -19.30
CA ALA A 104 1.14 10.60 -20.36
C ALA A 104 0.47 10.66 -21.73
N THR A 105 -0.78 10.20 -21.82
CA THR A 105 -1.56 10.25 -23.07
C THR A 105 -1.84 11.68 -23.49
N VAL A 106 -2.21 12.55 -22.57
CA VAL A 106 -2.43 13.97 -22.84
C VAL A 106 -1.17 14.65 -23.35
N MET A 107 -0.02 14.39 -22.70
CA MET A 107 1.26 14.95 -23.12
C MET A 107 1.67 14.46 -24.49
N GLU A 108 1.48 13.18 -24.79
CA GLU A 108 1.79 12.59 -26.09
C GLU A 108 0.90 13.18 -27.18
N THR A 109 -0.38 13.29 -26.95
CA THR A 109 -1.32 13.94 -27.86
C THR A 109 -0.94 15.39 -28.09
N HIS A 110 -0.53 16.10 -27.05
CA HIS A 110 -0.10 17.48 -27.17
C HIS A 110 1.18 17.65 -27.98
N ARG A 111 2.17 16.76 -27.82
CA ARG A 111 3.36 16.75 -28.64
C ARG A 111 3.04 16.48 -30.10
N HIS A 112 2.20 15.51 -30.36
CA HIS A 112 1.77 15.15 -31.71
C HIS A 112 1.06 16.31 -32.38
N TYR A 113 0.21 17.00 -31.66
CA TYR A 113 -0.50 18.18 -32.13
C TYR A 113 0.46 19.33 -32.47
N ARG A 114 1.51 19.53 -31.69
CA ARG A 114 2.55 20.52 -31.98
C ARG A 114 3.36 20.19 -33.23
N ARG A 115 3.58 18.91 -33.51
CA ARG A 115 4.31 18.45 -34.70
C ARG A 115 3.51 18.61 -35.97
N ASP A 116 2.20 18.43 -35.89
CA ASP A 116 1.32 18.44 -37.06
C ASP A 116 0.87 19.84 -37.45
N LEU A 117 1.37 20.84 -36.78
CA LEU A 117 1.39 22.21 -37.28
C LEU A 117 0.06 22.87 -37.62
N VAL A 118 -0.78 22.90 -36.62
CA VAL A 118 -1.75 23.97 -36.66
C VAL A 118 -1.21 25.08 -35.77
N PRO A 119 -1.03 26.30 -36.24
CA PRO A 119 -0.64 27.39 -35.37
C PRO A 119 -1.58 27.44 -34.19
N LEU A 120 -1.02 27.50 -32.99
CA LEU A 120 -1.79 27.51 -31.74
C LEU A 120 -2.86 28.59 -31.69
N GLU A 121 -2.64 29.65 -32.39
CA GLU A 121 -3.57 30.77 -32.52
C GLU A 121 -4.87 30.41 -33.25
N GLN A 122 -4.82 29.40 -34.10
CA GLN A 122 -5.99 28.94 -34.88
C GLN A 122 -6.71 27.75 -34.22
N SER A 123 -6.09 27.17 -33.18
CA SER A 123 -6.62 26.01 -32.46
C SER A 123 -7.34 26.36 -31.17
N VAL A 124 -7.63 27.63 -30.95
CA VAL A 124 -8.39 28.07 -29.77
C VAL A 124 -9.79 27.48 -29.84
N VAL A 125 -10.07 26.66 -28.86
CA VAL A 125 -11.37 26.02 -28.75
C VAL A 125 -12.38 27.07 -28.30
N PRO A 126 -13.46 27.34 -29.09
CA PRO A 126 -14.33 28.48 -28.83
C PRO A 126 -14.98 28.50 -27.45
N TRP A 127 -15.20 27.34 -26.83
CA TRP A 127 -15.81 27.27 -25.50
C TRP A 127 -14.86 27.64 -24.36
N LEU A 128 -13.57 27.77 -24.64
CA LEU A 128 -12.55 28.17 -23.64
C LEU A 128 -12.26 29.67 -23.71
N ASP A 129 -12.88 30.39 -24.62
CA ASP A 129 -12.72 31.82 -24.73
C ASP A 129 -13.59 32.52 -23.67
N PRO A 130 -12.97 33.19 -22.69
CA PRO A 130 -13.71 33.88 -21.64
C PRO A 130 -14.66 34.97 -22.16
N ARG A 131 -14.41 35.46 -23.34
CA ARG A 131 -15.25 36.52 -23.97
C ARG A 131 -16.56 35.98 -24.49
N ARG A 132 -16.73 34.70 -24.65
CA ARG A 132 -17.96 34.06 -25.11
C ARG A 132 -18.88 33.58 -24.00
N ARG A 133 -18.49 33.76 -22.75
CA ARG A 133 -19.27 33.41 -21.57
C ARG A 133 -20.26 34.49 -21.15
N ARG A 134 -20.91 35.10 -22.08
CA ARG A 134 -22.01 36.01 -21.76
C ARG A 134 -23.33 35.39 -22.13
#